data_dc41521399ed78675ac7693b26af44b2
#
_entry.id   dc41521399ed78675ac7693b26af44b2
#
_cell.length_a   1.000
_cell.length_b   1.000
_cell.length_c   1.000
_cell.angle_alpha   90.00
_cell.angle_beta   90.00
_cell.angle_gamma   90.00
#
_symmetry.space_group_name_H-M   'P 1'
#
loop_
_entity.id
_entity.type
_entity.pdbx_description
1 polymer ?
#
loop_
_entity_poly.entity_id
_entity_poly.type
_entity_poly.pdbx_seq_one_letter_code
_entity_poly.pdbx_strand_id
1 'polypeptide(L)'
;MSKVVASAIAGALSLTSAGVRTMGQALERDTVTFSVDGVSQQAKVKPGTVKQALAQQGITVGPHDDVQPSLDSEIHDGQVITVNYGRRVVVTIDGKKVVRWTTAKNVAEVLAQLNQSDPDNLVSVSRSLDISRAGLSFSMQTAKDVTVTIGGKTQKITAVGTVADALKAAKVEVDSSDAVNPGLGTPLSDGMKITLTMVDQKSQKRRVAVPFSTKKVEDSSLPKGEIKVITKGVNGINEETWTVVFKDGKKVSEKKVSSKVVNAPVTQVVKVGTKTASSSSPSTRSSSASHRSTASQSSDPVTSGPPSLASPYGVGDGTADAP
;
A
#
# COMPACT_ATOMS: atom_id res chain seq x y z
N MET A 1 -24.47 -26.89 15.09
CA MET A 1 -24.44 -28.30 15.45
C MET A 1 -25.24 -29.06 14.40
N SER A 2 -24.59 -29.52 13.33
CA SER A 2 -25.23 -30.34 12.29
C SER A 2 -24.66 -31.74 12.40
N LYS A 3 -25.54 -32.66 12.70
CA LYS A 3 -25.23 -34.09 12.82
C LYS A 3 -24.86 -34.64 11.45
N VAL A 4 -23.61 -35.10 11.31
CA VAL A 4 -23.17 -35.91 10.19
C VAL A 4 -23.85 -37.27 10.32
N VAL A 5 -24.76 -37.57 9.41
CA VAL A 5 -25.34 -38.93 9.29
C VAL A 5 -24.35 -39.72 8.41
N ALA A 6 -23.49 -40.47 9.06
CA ALA A 6 -22.72 -41.53 8.40
C ALA A 6 -23.69 -42.68 8.10
N SER A 7 -24.04 -42.83 6.82
CA SER A 7 -24.77 -44.03 6.35
C SER A 7 -23.79 -45.19 6.32
N ALA A 8 -23.78 -45.97 7.40
CA ALA A 8 -23.08 -47.24 7.45
C ALA A 8 -23.94 -48.24 6.65
N ILE A 9 -23.38 -48.76 5.56
CA ILE A 9 -23.93 -49.94 4.87
C ILE A 9 -23.48 -51.16 5.67
N ALA A 10 -24.26 -51.51 6.69
CA ALA A 10 -24.13 -52.78 7.39
C ALA A 10 -25.01 -53.82 6.69
N GLY A 11 -24.43 -54.56 5.77
CA GLY A 11 -25.07 -55.76 5.23
C GLY A 11 -24.91 -56.91 6.24
N ALA A 12 -25.93 -57.20 6.99
CA ALA A 12 -25.97 -58.38 7.86
C ALA A 12 -26.05 -59.66 7.02
N LEU A 13 -25.02 -60.49 7.11
CA LEU A 13 -25.05 -61.86 6.61
C LEU A 13 -25.72 -62.75 7.69
N SER A 14 -26.98 -63.13 7.51
CA SER A 14 -27.58 -64.22 8.26
C SER A 14 -27.33 -65.54 7.56
N LEU A 15 -26.47 -66.36 8.13
CA LEU A 15 -26.36 -67.77 7.77
C LEU A 15 -27.52 -68.56 8.43
N THR A 16 -28.50 -68.97 7.63
CA THR A 16 -29.40 -70.04 8.03
C THR A 16 -29.08 -71.28 7.21
N SER A 17 -28.50 -72.29 7.89
CA SER A 17 -28.32 -73.62 7.36
C SER A 17 -29.61 -74.39 7.49
N ALA A 18 -30.29 -74.69 6.35
CA ALA A 18 -31.29 -75.78 6.27
C ALA A 18 -31.11 -76.49 4.94
N GLY A 19 -30.71 -77.74 5.02
CA GLY A 19 -30.42 -78.55 3.84
C GLY A 19 -31.70 -78.90 3.10
N VAL A 20 -31.68 -78.70 1.78
CA VAL A 20 -32.45 -79.46 0.78
C VAL A 20 -31.50 -79.61 -0.41
N ARG A 21 -31.08 -80.84 -0.69
CA ARG A 21 -30.41 -81.20 -1.93
C ARG A 21 -31.45 -81.17 -3.05
N THR A 22 -31.49 -80.11 -3.80
CA THR A 22 -32.01 -80.07 -5.16
C THR A 22 -30.79 -79.87 -6.06
N MET A 23 -30.60 -80.77 -7.01
CA MET A 23 -29.70 -80.63 -8.13
C MET A 23 -30.17 -79.39 -8.93
N GLY A 24 -29.78 -78.24 -8.49
CA GLY A 24 -29.84 -76.98 -9.22
C GLY A 24 -28.43 -76.63 -9.60
N GLN A 25 -28.17 -76.40 -10.89
CA GLN A 25 -26.92 -75.84 -11.39
C GLN A 25 -26.47 -74.74 -10.43
N ALA A 26 -25.32 -74.92 -9.77
CA ALA A 26 -24.68 -73.86 -9.02
C ALA A 26 -24.42 -72.74 -10.05
N LEU A 27 -25.27 -71.72 -10.01
CA LEU A 27 -25.03 -70.52 -10.80
C LEU A 27 -23.63 -70.04 -10.38
N GLU A 28 -22.64 -70.26 -11.24
CA GLU A 28 -21.30 -69.72 -11.08
C GLU A 28 -21.46 -68.23 -10.78
N ARG A 29 -20.85 -67.77 -9.71
CA ARG A 29 -20.84 -66.38 -9.33
C ARG A 29 -19.42 -65.88 -9.38
N ASP A 30 -19.21 -64.87 -10.15
CA ASP A 30 -17.91 -64.19 -10.22
C ASP A 30 -17.64 -63.41 -8.93
N THR A 31 -16.43 -63.49 -8.44
CA THR A 31 -15.95 -62.64 -7.32
C THR A 31 -15.41 -61.36 -7.89
N VAL A 32 -16.09 -60.25 -7.66
CA VAL A 32 -15.72 -58.92 -8.20
C VAL A 32 -15.37 -57.98 -7.05
N THR A 33 -14.34 -57.17 -7.23
CA THR A 33 -13.97 -56.11 -6.30
C THR A 33 -14.56 -54.78 -6.81
N PHE A 34 -15.43 -54.19 -6.03
CA PHE A 34 -16.00 -52.86 -6.27
C PHE A 34 -15.19 -51.82 -5.53
N SER A 35 -14.58 -50.88 -6.25
CA SER A 35 -13.87 -49.73 -5.67
C SER A 35 -14.70 -48.47 -5.91
N VAL A 36 -15.42 -48.03 -4.89
CA VAL A 36 -16.32 -46.88 -4.97
C VAL A 36 -15.66 -45.68 -4.24
N ASP A 37 -15.31 -44.65 -4.95
CA ASP A 37 -14.55 -43.49 -4.44
C ASP A 37 -13.27 -43.90 -3.66
N GLY A 38 -12.67 -45.02 -4.06
CA GLY A 38 -11.47 -45.57 -3.43
C GLY A 38 -11.72 -46.50 -2.24
N VAL A 39 -12.98 -46.71 -1.86
CA VAL A 39 -13.34 -47.73 -0.86
C VAL A 39 -13.63 -49.05 -1.58
N SER A 40 -12.83 -50.07 -1.29
CA SER A 40 -12.94 -51.37 -1.96
C SER A 40 -13.73 -52.37 -1.15
N GLN A 41 -14.65 -53.11 -1.83
CA GLN A 41 -15.47 -54.18 -1.29
C GLN A 41 -15.51 -55.32 -2.28
N GLN A 42 -15.33 -56.56 -1.83
CA GLN A 42 -15.52 -57.75 -2.66
C GLN A 42 -16.93 -58.31 -2.50
N ALA A 43 -17.51 -58.72 -3.60
CA ALA A 43 -18.80 -59.38 -3.60
C ALA A 43 -18.89 -60.44 -4.71
N LYS A 44 -19.71 -61.48 -4.46
CA LYS A 44 -20.08 -62.49 -5.44
C LYS A 44 -21.33 -62.04 -6.20
N VAL A 45 -21.18 -61.88 -7.51
CA VAL A 45 -22.25 -61.42 -8.41
C VAL A 45 -22.56 -62.44 -9.46
N LYS A 46 -23.74 -62.39 -10.03
CA LYS A 46 -24.12 -63.23 -11.16
C LYS A 46 -23.36 -62.75 -12.43
N PRO A 47 -22.97 -63.66 -13.34
CA PRO A 47 -22.41 -63.29 -14.62
C PRO A 47 -23.30 -62.26 -15.35
N GLY A 48 -22.68 -61.34 -16.07
CA GLY A 48 -23.38 -60.29 -16.79
C GLY A 48 -22.48 -59.09 -17.06
N THR A 49 -23.10 -57.92 -17.19
CA THR A 49 -22.38 -56.67 -17.42
C THR A 49 -22.04 -55.93 -16.13
N VAL A 50 -21.07 -55.00 -16.20
CA VAL A 50 -20.69 -54.07 -15.11
C VAL A 50 -21.93 -53.35 -14.54
N LYS A 51 -22.83 -52.89 -15.42
CA LYS A 51 -24.11 -52.26 -15.02
C LYS A 51 -24.97 -53.21 -14.15
N GLN A 52 -25.07 -54.47 -14.53
CA GLN A 52 -25.85 -55.47 -13.77
C GLN A 52 -25.19 -55.79 -12.42
N ALA A 53 -23.85 -55.89 -12.41
CA ALA A 53 -23.10 -56.15 -11.19
C ALA A 53 -23.23 -54.97 -10.17
N LEU A 54 -23.13 -53.74 -10.65
CA LEU A 54 -23.38 -52.55 -9.80
C LEU A 54 -24.77 -52.53 -9.25
N ALA A 55 -25.81 -52.82 -10.06
CA ALA A 55 -27.19 -52.87 -9.62
C ALA A 55 -27.42 -53.96 -8.56
N GLN A 56 -26.76 -55.15 -8.68
CA GLN A 56 -26.82 -56.22 -7.68
C GLN A 56 -26.29 -55.78 -6.31
N GLN A 57 -25.31 -54.82 -6.30
CA GLN A 57 -24.72 -54.27 -5.08
C GLN A 57 -25.43 -52.98 -4.60
N GLY A 58 -26.50 -52.57 -5.29
CA GLY A 58 -27.22 -51.33 -4.95
C GLY A 58 -26.44 -50.06 -5.26
N ILE A 59 -25.39 -50.16 -6.07
CA ILE A 59 -24.54 -49.02 -6.49
C ILE A 59 -25.25 -48.32 -7.66
N THR A 60 -25.72 -47.10 -7.41
CA THR A 60 -26.40 -46.28 -8.43
C THR A 60 -25.37 -45.35 -9.08
N VAL A 61 -25.37 -45.35 -10.40
CA VAL A 61 -24.44 -44.53 -11.22
C VAL A 61 -25.22 -43.51 -12.03
N GLY A 62 -24.77 -42.26 -12.03
CA GLY A 62 -25.33 -41.16 -12.78
C GLY A 62 -24.52 -40.79 -14.02
N PRO A 63 -24.99 -39.82 -14.82
CA PRO A 63 -24.38 -39.48 -16.11
C PRO A 63 -23.01 -38.77 -16.00
N HIS A 64 -22.62 -38.32 -14.80
CA HIS A 64 -21.36 -37.67 -14.54
C HIS A 64 -20.37 -38.51 -13.73
N ASP A 65 -20.75 -39.76 -13.42
CA ASP A 65 -19.90 -40.69 -12.69
C ASP A 65 -18.96 -41.37 -13.70
N ASP A 66 -17.73 -41.62 -13.27
CA ASP A 66 -16.74 -42.38 -14.07
C ASP A 66 -16.75 -43.83 -13.59
N VAL A 67 -16.94 -44.76 -14.54
CA VAL A 67 -16.99 -46.18 -14.26
C VAL A 67 -16.03 -46.92 -15.16
N GLN A 68 -15.18 -47.73 -14.56
CA GLN A 68 -14.19 -48.51 -15.25
C GLN A 68 -14.19 -49.95 -14.74
N PRO A 69 -14.34 -50.95 -15.64
CA PRO A 69 -14.63 -50.87 -17.09
C PRO A 69 -15.99 -50.25 -17.38
N SER A 70 -16.28 -49.97 -18.66
CA SER A 70 -17.55 -49.37 -19.07
C SER A 70 -18.75 -50.20 -18.63
N LEU A 71 -19.89 -49.54 -18.45
CA LEU A 71 -21.14 -50.16 -17.93
C LEU A 71 -21.61 -51.37 -18.72
N ASP A 72 -21.33 -51.40 -20.01
CA ASP A 72 -21.72 -52.47 -20.93
C ASP A 72 -20.69 -53.59 -21.07
N SER A 73 -19.52 -53.45 -20.43
CA SER A 73 -18.48 -54.52 -20.43
C SER A 73 -18.95 -55.73 -19.63
N GLU A 74 -18.62 -56.91 -20.10
CA GLU A 74 -18.84 -58.17 -19.36
C GLU A 74 -17.89 -58.24 -18.16
N ILE A 75 -18.37 -58.81 -17.06
CA ILE A 75 -17.58 -59.05 -15.85
C ILE A 75 -16.90 -60.42 -15.92
N HIS A 76 -15.77 -60.51 -15.21
CA HIS A 76 -15.02 -61.76 -15.07
C HIS A 76 -14.60 -61.97 -13.62
N ASP A 77 -14.35 -63.23 -13.25
CA ASP A 77 -13.89 -63.55 -11.89
C ASP A 77 -12.55 -62.83 -11.58
N GLY A 78 -12.43 -62.26 -10.40
CA GLY A 78 -11.29 -61.45 -9.95
C GLY A 78 -11.28 -60.02 -10.45
N GLN A 79 -12.24 -59.60 -11.26
CA GLN A 79 -12.24 -58.22 -11.85
C GLN A 79 -12.46 -57.14 -10.80
N VAL A 80 -11.80 -55.99 -11.06
CA VAL A 80 -12.02 -54.76 -10.28
C VAL A 80 -12.90 -53.83 -11.11
N ILE A 81 -13.99 -53.36 -10.48
CA ILE A 81 -14.89 -52.33 -11.02
C ILE A 81 -14.69 -51.08 -10.19
N THR A 82 -14.19 -50.03 -10.85
CA THR A 82 -13.99 -48.71 -10.18
C THR A 82 -15.12 -47.76 -10.53
N VAL A 83 -15.70 -47.14 -9.51
CA VAL A 83 -16.73 -46.10 -9.63
C VAL A 83 -16.27 -44.84 -8.91
N ASN A 84 -16.01 -43.77 -9.68
CA ASN A 84 -15.74 -42.46 -9.10
C ASN A 84 -16.97 -41.57 -9.32
N TYR A 85 -17.61 -41.14 -8.23
CA TYR A 85 -18.81 -40.31 -8.32
C TYR A 85 -18.53 -38.91 -8.82
N GLY A 86 -19.32 -38.48 -9.79
CA GLY A 86 -19.34 -37.11 -10.27
C GLY A 86 -19.98 -36.16 -9.23
N ARG A 87 -19.32 -35.06 -8.96
CA ARG A 87 -19.74 -34.02 -8.02
C ARG A 87 -19.87 -32.69 -8.74
N ARG A 88 -20.98 -32.01 -8.50
CA ARG A 88 -21.18 -30.68 -9.05
C ARG A 88 -20.54 -29.65 -8.15
N VAL A 89 -19.48 -28.99 -8.65
CA VAL A 89 -18.77 -27.95 -7.91
C VAL A 89 -19.06 -26.58 -8.53
N VAL A 90 -19.33 -25.60 -7.68
CA VAL A 90 -19.52 -24.21 -8.05
C VAL A 90 -18.43 -23.38 -7.38
N VAL A 91 -17.50 -22.87 -8.16
CA VAL A 91 -16.41 -22.04 -7.65
C VAL A 91 -16.60 -20.61 -8.15
N THR A 92 -16.58 -19.64 -7.23
CA THR A 92 -16.56 -18.22 -7.59
C THR A 92 -15.11 -17.74 -7.48
N ILE A 93 -14.46 -17.50 -8.64
CA ILE A 93 -13.06 -17.09 -8.75
C ILE A 93 -13.04 -15.58 -9.09
N ASP A 94 -12.51 -14.75 -8.23
CA ASP A 94 -12.45 -13.28 -8.39
C ASP A 94 -13.82 -12.70 -8.84
N GLY A 95 -14.90 -13.17 -8.21
CA GLY A 95 -16.28 -12.77 -8.51
C GLY A 95 -16.92 -13.48 -9.72
N LYS A 96 -16.16 -14.27 -10.51
CA LYS A 96 -16.69 -15.01 -11.66
C LYS A 96 -17.06 -16.42 -11.27
N LYS A 97 -18.31 -16.80 -11.54
CA LYS A 97 -18.85 -18.13 -11.21
C LYS A 97 -18.47 -19.14 -12.28
N VAL A 98 -17.84 -20.24 -11.85
CA VAL A 98 -17.49 -21.41 -12.65
C VAL A 98 -18.24 -22.61 -12.11
N VAL A 99 -18.99 -23.33 -12.95
CA VAL A 99 -19.69 -24.55 -12.59
C VAL A 99 -19.04 -25.70 -13.33
N ARG A 100 -18.67 -26.77 -12.59
CA ARG A 100 -18.01 -27.94 -13.19
C ARG A 100 -18.47 -29.22 -12.50
N TRP A 101 -18.56 -30.30 -13.27
CA TRP A 101 -18.65 -31.66 -12.76
C TRP A 101 -17.24 -32.23 -12.67
N THR A 102 -16.94 -32.91 -11.59
CA THR A 102 -15.62 -33.49 -11.32
C THR A 102 -15.73 -34.73 -10.45
N THR A 103 -14.80 -35.65 -10.58
CA THR A 103 -14.63 -36.81 -9.69
C THR A 103 -13.67 -36.51 -8.53
N ALA A 104 -13.17 -35.27 -8.41
CA ALA A 104 -12.34 -34.83 -7.31
C ALA A 104 -13.02 -35.04 -5.96
N LYS A 105 -12.27 -35.52 -4.97
CA LYS A 105 -12.79 -35.89 -3.65
C LYS A 105 -12.71 -34.74 -2.64
N ASN A 106 -11.78 -33.81 -2.84
CA ASN A 106 -11.57 -32.65 -1.96
C ASN A 106 -11.33 -31.37 -2.76
N VAL A 107 -11.32 -30.24 -2.04
CA VAL A 107 -11.16 -28.91 -2.63
C VAL A 107 -9.79 -28.75 -3.30
N ALA A 108 -8.70 -29.31 -2.74
CA ALA A 108 -7.36 -29.21 -3.33
C ALA A 108 -7.32 -29.86 -4.73
N GLU A 109 -7.95 -31.01 -4.91
CA GLU A 109 -8.04 -31.68 -6.21
C GLU A 109 -8.84 -30.84 -7.22
N VAL A 110 -9.93 -30.20 -6.79
CA VAL A 110 -10.69 -29.28 -7.66
C VAL A 110 -9.83 -28.10 -8.09
N LEU A 111 -9.10 -27.47 -7.15
CA LEU A 111 -8.21 -26.36 -7.46
C LEU A 111 -7.10 -26.78 -8.45
N ALA A 112 -6.56 -28.00 -8.29
CA ALA A 112 -5.58 -28.55 -9.24
C ALA A 112 -6.16 -28.69 -10.65
N GLN A 113 -7.38 -29.23 -10.78
CA GLN A 113 -8.08 -29.36 -12.05
C GLN A 113 -8.43 -28.02 -12.71
N LEU A 114 -8.52 -26.94 -11.90
CA LEU A 114 -8.75 -25.58 -12.37
C LEU A 114 -7.45 -24.78 -12.62
N ASN A 115 -6.27 -25.38 -12.40
CA ASN A 115 -4.96 -24.72 -12.41
C ASN A 115 -4.88 -23.55 -11.40
N GLN A 116 -5.49 -23.72 -10.22
CA GLN A 116 -5.59 -22.72 -9.16
C GLN A 116 -4.96 -23.22 -7.84
N SER A 117 -3.91 -24.03 -7.93
CA SER A 117 -3.25 -24.64 -6.76
C SER A 117 -2.33 -23.69 -5.98
N ASP A 118 -2.13 -22.46 -6.45
CA ASP A 118 -1.26 -21.48 -5.80
C ASP A 118 -1.60 -21.38 -4.30
N PRO A 119 -0.61 -21.59 -3.40
CA PRO A 119 -0.82 -21.51 -1.96
C PRO A 119 -1.25 -20.12 -1.48
N ASP A 120 -0.83 -19.07 -2.19
CA ASP A 120 -1.14 -17.68 -1.84
C ASP A 120 -2.58 -17.27 -2.20
N ASN A 121 -3.30 -18.09 -2.98
CA ASN A 121 -4.72 -17.87 -3.24
C ASN A 121 -5.54 -18.01 -1.96
N LEU A 122 -6.42 -17.06 -1.71
CA LEU A 122 -7.36 -17.10 -0.58
C LEU A 122 -8.60 -17.91 -0.95
N VAL A 123 -8.79 -19.07 -0.30
CA VAL A 123 -9.96 -19.95 -0.51
C VAL A 123 -10.86 -19.87 0.71
N SER A 124 -12.18 -19.73 0.49
CA SER A 124 -13.16 -19.53 1.57
C SER A 124 -13.44 -20.80 2.41
N VAL A 125 -12.90 -21.94 2.01
CA VAL A 125 -13.01 -23.22 2.69
C VAL A 125 -11.66 -23.91 2.80
N SER A 126 -11.53 -24.93 3.67
CA SER A 126 -10.28 -25.71 3.74
C SER A 126 -10.01 -26.42 2.42
N ARG A 127 -8.76 -26.41 1.98
CA ARG A 127 -8.30 -27.17 0.79
C ARG A 127 -8.47 -28.70 0.98
N SER A 128 -8.41 -29.18 2.22
CA SER A 128 -8.62 -30.58 2.57
C SER A 128 -10.09 -30.96 2.82
N LEU A 129 -11.03 -30.01 2.61
CA LEU A 129 -12.45 -30.30 2.79
C LEU A 129 -12.92 -31.31 1.75
N ASP A 130 -13.49 -32.41 2.22
CA ASP A 130 -14.09 -33.43 1.36
C ASP A 130 -15.36 -32.93 0.68
N ILE A 131 -15.52 -33.28 -0.58
CA ILE A 131 -16.68 -32.94 -1.39
C ILE A 131 -17.63 -34.12 -1.42
N SER A 132 -18.80 -33.98 -0.81
CA SER A 132 -19.84 -35.00 -0.84
C SER A 132 -20.43 -35.16 -2.25
N ARG A 133 -21.18 -36.25 -2.49
CA ARG A 133 -21.89 -36.46 -3.75
C ARG A 133 -22.92 -35.34 -4.07
N ALA A 134 -23.41 -34.62 -3.05
CA ALA A 134 -24.27 -33.45 -3.24
C ALA A 134 -23.59 -32.27 -3.89
N GLY A 135 -22.24 -32.29 -3.95
CA GLY A 135 -21.40 -31.23 -4.49
C GLY A 135 -21.00 -30.18 -3.43
N LEU A 136 -20.38 -29.11 -3.89
CA LEU A 136 -19.88 -28.03 -3.04
C LEU A 136 -19.93 -26.69 -3.78
N SER A 137 -20.22 -25.62 -3.03
CA SER A 137 -20.05 -24.24 -3.51
C SER A 137 -19.09 -23.50 -2.61
N PHE A 138 -18.08 -22.84 -3.18
CA PHE A 138 -17.11 -22.03 -2.44
C PHE A 138 -16.60 -20.88 -3.30
N SER A 139 -15.92 -19.91 -2.68
CA SER A 139 -15.26 -18.80 -3.37
C SER A 139 -13.77 -18.83 -3.14
N MET A 140 -13.06 -18.20 -4.07
CA MET A 140 -11.64 -17.95 -3.96
C MET A 140 -11.28 -16.61 -4.60
N GLN A 141 -10.20 -16.02 -4.09
CA GLN A 141 -9.55 -14.87 -4.68
C GLN A 141 -8.12 -15.28 -5.05
N THR A 142 -7.70 -14.95 -6.25
CA THR A 142 -6.35 -15.28 -6.71
C THR A 142 -5.35 -14.25 -6.23
N ALA A 143 -4.18 -14.71 -5.83
CA ALA A 143 -3.05 -13.86 -5.53
C ALA A 143 -2.60 -13.11 -6.79
N LYS A 144 -2.21 -11.83 -6.61
CA LYS A 144 -1.78 -10.94 -7.69
C LYS A 144 -0.39 -10.41 -7.39
N ASP A 145 0.46 -10.42 -8.39
CA ASP A 145 1.77 -9.78 -8.33
C ASP A 145 1.63 -8.31 -8.68
N VAL A 146 1.91 -7.45 -7.70
CA VAL A 146 1.82 -6.00 -7.84
C VAL A 146 3.15 -5.34 -7.51
N THR A 147 3.34 -4.15 -8.03
CA THR A 147 4.53 -3.33 -7.78
C THR A 147 4.15 -2.13 -6.93
N VAL A 148 4.72 -2.03 -5.73
CA VAL A 148 4.47 -0.92 -4.80
C VAL A 148 5.68 0.03 -4.82
N THR A 149 5.43 1.31 -5.06
CA THR A 149 6.44 2.39 -5.05
C THR A 149 6.15 3.34 -3.90
N ILE A 150 7.15 3.54 -3.02
CA ILE A 150 7.08 4.39 -1.83
C ILE A 150 8.33 5.25 -1.76
N GLY A 151 8.19 6.56 -1.79
CA GLY A 151 9.33 7.48 -1.72
C GLY A 151 10.37 7.23 -2.82
N GLY A 152 9.93 6.77 -4.00
CA GLY A 152 10.79 6.42 -5.14
C GLY A 152 11.43 5.03 -5.06
N LYS A 153 11.22 4.27 -3.99
CA LYS A 153 11.67 2.86 -3.87
C LYS A 153 10.55 1.93 -4.30
N THR A 154 10.88 0.95 -5.12
CA THR A 154 9.93 0.01 -5.70
C THR A 154 10.18 -1.39 -5.14
N GLN A 155 9.10 -2.09 -4.76
CA GLN A 155 9.12 -3.49 -4.34
C GLN A 155 8.00 -4.27 -5.01
N LYS A 156 8.24 -5.56 -5.29
CA LYS A 156 7.22 -6.49 -5.76
C LYS A 156 6.56 -7.16 -4.58
N ILE A 157 5.24 -7.24 -4.60
CA ILE A 157 4.41 -7.83 -3.55
C ILE A 157 3.40 -8.76 -4.19
N THR A 158 3.26 -9.96 -3.65
CA THR A 158 2.15 -10.86 -3.96
C THR A 158 1.08 -10.68 -2.88
N ALA A 159 -0.13 -10.36 -3.27
CA ALA A 159 -1.24 -10.12 -2.36
C ALA A 159 -2.60 -10.47 -2.96
N VAL A 160 -3.59 -10.66 -2.10
CA VAL A 160 -4.99 -10.94 -2.46
C VAL A 160 -5.85 -9.78 -1.98
N GLY A 161 -6.88 -9.43 -2.75
CA GLY A 161 -7.88 -8.45 -2.34
C GLY A 161 -7.70 -7.09 -2.99
N THR A 162 -7.41 -6.04 -2.21
CA THR A 162 -7.39 -4.64 -2.62
C THR A 162 -6.00 -4.02 -2.49
N VAL A 163 -5.83 -2.80 -3.00
CA VAL A 163 -4.62 -1.99 -2.82
C VAL A 163 -4.25 -1.84 -1.34
N ALA A 164 -5.26 -1.70 -0.45
CA ALA A 164 -5.01 -1.65 0.99
C ALA A 164 -4.34 -2.94 1.51
N ASP A 165 -4.79 -4.10 1.02
CA ASP A 165 -4.22 -5.39 1.41
C ASP A 165 -2.78 -5.55 0.90
N ALA A 166 -2.48 -5.08 -0.31
CA ALA A 166 -1.11 -5.06 -0.84
C ALA A 166 -0.18 -4.16 -0.03
N LEU A 167 -0.62 -2.97 0.38
CA LEU A 167 0.17 -2.07 1.23
C LEU A 167 0.40 -2.66 2.62
N LYS A 168 -0.61 -3.34 3.20
CA LYS A 168 -0.47 -4.08 4.45
C LYS A 168 0.53 -5.24 4.33
N ALA A 169 0.49 -5.99 3.22
CA ALA A 169 1.47 -7.04 2.93
C ALA A 169 2.89 -6.47 2.78
N ALA A 170 3.02 -5.27 2.23
CA ALA A 170 4.26 -4.50 2.16
C ALA A 170 4.73 -3.96 3.52
N LYS A 171 3.96 -4.17 4.61
CA LYS A 171 4.19 -3.65 5.97
C LYS A 171 4.25 -2.13 6.04
N VAL A 172 3.39 -1.48 5.27
CA VAL A 172 3.28 -0.03 5.19
C VAL A 172 1.98 0.41 5.83
N GLU A 173 2.10 1.32 6.79
CA GLU A 173 0.95 2.00 7.38
C GLU A 173 0.62 3.24 6.54
N VAL A 174 -0.65 3.42 6.25
CA VAL A 174 -1.18 4.54 5.46
C VAL A 174 -2.15 5.32 6.31
N ASP A 175 -1.96 6.62 6.40
CA ASP A 175 -2.86 7.52 7.11
C ASP A 175 -3.75 8.32 6.15
N SER A 176 -4.67 9.13 6.75
CA SER A 176 -5.63 9.93 5.97
C SER A 176 -5.00 11.09 5.19
N SER A 177 -3.74 11.43 5.47
CA SER A 177 -2.99 12.50 4.81
C SER A 177 -2.24 11.98 3.59
N ASP A 178 -2.02 10.66 3.53
CA ASP A 178 -1.25 10.01 2.47
C ASP A 178 -2.04 9.94 1.16
N ALA A 179 -1.33 9.99 0.06
CA ALA A 179 -1.91 9.84 -1.27
C ALA A 179 -1.55 8.47 -1.86
N VAL A 180 -2.58 7.66 -2.14
CA VAL A 180 -2.44 6.33 -2.74
C VAL A 180 -3.08 6.29 -4.12
N ASN A 181 -2.34 5.81 -5.10
CA ASN A 181 -2.84 5.65 -6.46
C ASN A 181 -2.43 4.27 -7.03
N PRO A 182 -3.40 3.41 -7.46
CA PRO A 182 -4.85 3.55 -7.34
C PRO A 182 -5.34 3.61 -5.89
N GLY A 183 -6.58 4.06 -5.67
CA GLY A 183 -7.14 4.21 -4.33
C GLY A 183 -7.21 2.89 -3.54
N LEU A 184 -7.21 2.97 -2.20
CA LEU A 184 -7.11 1.83 -1.29
C LEU A 184 -8.13 0.71 -1.54
N GLY A 185 -9.36 1.05 -1.96
CA GLY A 185 -10.44 0.08 -2.23
C GLY A 185 -10.38 -0.56 -3.62
N THR A 186 -9.40 -0.22 -4.46
CA THR A 186 -9.29 -0.79 -5.81
C THR A 186 -8.90 -2.27 -5.74
N PRO A 187 -9.63 -3.19 -6.39
CA PRO A 187 -9.25 -4.59 -6.49
C PRO A 187 -7.90 -4.74 -7.20
N LEU A 188 -7.08 -5.68 -6.71
CA LEU A 188 -5.77 -5.96 -7.31
C LEU A 188 -5.91 -6.65 -8.67
N SER A 189 -4.98 -6.35 -9.56
CA SER A 189 -4.77 -7.07 -10.83
C SER A 189 -3.28 -7.33 -11.03
N ASP A 190 -2.96 -8.38 -11.79
CA ASP A 190 -1.55 -8.71 -12.06
C ASP A 190 -0.82 -7.57 -12.77
N GLY A 191 0.39 -7.31 -12.32
CA GLY A 191 1.24 -6.23 -12.83
C GLY A 191 0.79 -4.83 -12.41
N MET A 192 -0.21 -4.69 -11.52
CA MET A 192 -0.66 -3.38 -11.04
C MET A 192 0.48 -2.61 -10.40
N LYS A 193 0.57 -1.33 -10.73
CA LYS A 193 1.52 -0.39 -10.12
C LYS A 193 0.78 0.46 -9.09
N ILE A 194 1.21 0.37 -7.85
CA ILE A 194 0.67 1.12 -6.71
C ILE A 194 1.72 2.15 -6.30
N THR A 195 1.33 3.41 -6.22
CA THR A 195 2.20 4.49 -5.75
C THR A 195 1.64 5.06 -4.46
N LEU A 196 2.45 5.05 -3.42
CA LEU A 196 2.16 5.71 -2.15
C LEU A 196 3.07 6.92 -2.00
N THR A 197 2.48 8.08 -1.82
CA THR A 197 3.16 9.31 -1.44
C THR A 197 2.84 9.61 0.02
N MET A 198 3.83 9.50 0.90
CA MET A 198 3.67 9.81 2.32
C MET A 198 3.62 11.32 2.53
N VAL A 199 2.61 11.80 3.25
CA VAL A 199 2.40 13.22 3.54
C VAL A 199 2.38 13.47 5.04
N ASP A 200 3.48 13.98 5.56
CA ASP A 200 3.62 14.35 6.96
C ASP A 200 3.39 15.83 7.18
N GLN A 201 2.68 16.20 8.26
CA GLN A 201 2.55 17.56 8.71
C GLN A 201 3.20 17.73 10.09
N LYS A 202 4.15 18.65 10.19
CA LYS A 202 4.86 18.93 11.45
C LYS A 202 4.68 20.38 11.86
N SER A 203 4.36 20.59 13.12
CA SER A 203 4.32 21.93 13.71
C SER A 203 5.72 22.33 14.19
N GLN A 204 6.20 23.49 13.75
CA GLN A 204 7.48 24.05 14.17
C GLN A 204 7.28 25.42 14.81
N LYS A 205 7.91 25.63 15.95
CA LYS A 205 7.97 26.95 16.60
C LYS A 205 9.29 27.65 16.28
N ARG A 206 9.21 28.90 15.86
CA ARG A 206 10.36 29.75 15.56
C ARG A 206 10.30 31.02 16.34
N ARG A 207 11.41 31.44 16.94
CA ARG A 207 11.52 32.76 17.60
C ARG A 207 12.13 33.72 16.61
N VAL A 208 11.39 34.82 16.35
CA VAL A 208 11.77 35.86 15.42
C VAL A 208 11.94 37.15 16.19
N ALA A 209 13.08 37.80 15.99
CA ALA A 209 13.33 39.12 16.61
C ALA A 209 12.44 40.18 15.95
N VAL A 210 11.81 41.01 16.75
CA VAL A 210 11.04 42.18 16.31
C VAL A 210 11.91 43.41 16.60
N PRO A 211 12.33 44.16 15.58
CA PRO A 211 13.19 45.32 15.79
C PRO A 211 12.47 46.38 16.64
N PHE A 212 13.23 47.06 17.49
CA PHE A 212 12.71 48.20 18.23
C PHE A 212 12.57 49.42 17.31
N SER A 213 11.67 50.33 17.64
CA SER A 213 11.50 51.66 17.04
C SER A 213 12.36 52.71 17.75
N THR A 214 12.73 53.79 17.05
CA THR A 214 13.42 54.94 17.67
C THR A 214 12.51 56.16 17.69
N LYS A 215 12.26 56.67 18.88
CA LYS A 215 11.55 57.94 19.09
C LYS A 215 12.58 59.09 19.32
N LYS A 216 12.53 60.10 18.47
CA LYS A 216 13.32 61.32 18.61
C LYS A 216 12.55 62.34 19.42
N VAL A 217 13.22 62.96 20.39
CA VAL A 217 12.66 64.04 21.23
C VAL A 217 13.64 65.26 21.09
N GLU A 218 13.12 66.39 20.71
CA GLU A 218 13.89 67.63 20.61
C GLU A 218 14.31 68.13 21.99
N ASP A 219 15.57 68.60 22.10
CA ASP A 219 16.13 69.17 23.32
C ASP A 219 16.89 70.47 23.00
N SER A 220 16.34 71.62 23.43
CA SER A 220 16.94 72.95 23.24
C SER A 220 18.15 73.18 24.11
N SER A 221 18.46 72.29 25.06
CA SER A 221 19.67 72.39 25.87
C SER A 221 20.91 71.80 25.22
N LEU A 222 20.70 70.90 24.22
CA LEU A 222 21.80 70.29 23.47
C LEU A 222 22.12 71.05 22.18
N PRO A 223 23.39 71.14 21.79
CA PRO A 223 23.81 71.71 20.52
C PRO A 223 23.07 71.08 19.34
N LYS A 224 22.75 71.88 18.32
CA LYS A 224 22.07 71.39 17.11
C LYS A 224 22.84 70.28 16.45
N GLY A 225 22.20 69.10 16.24
CA GLY A 225 22.77 67.90 15.64
C GLY A 225 23.36 66.91 16.64
N GLU A 226 23.52 67.28 17.92
CA GLU A 226 23.94 66.32 18.95
C GLU A 226 22.82 65.37 19.27
N ILE A 227 23.15 64.07 19.38
CA ILE A 227 22.19 63.00 19.69
C ILE A 227 22.59 62.33 21.00
N LYS A 228 21.69 62.30 21.97
CA LYS A 228 21.90 61.62 23.24
C LYS A 228 20.86 60.53 23.44
N VAL A 229 21.30 59.27 23.61
CA VAL A 229 20.42 58.13 23.89
C VAL A 229 19.96 58.23 25.36
N ILE A 230 18.66 58.33 25.57
CA ILE A 230 18.01 58.35 26.90
C ILE A 230 17.57 56.95 27.32
N THR A 231 16.95 56.24 26.39
CA THR A 231 16.52 54.85 26.61
C THR A 231 17.10 53.99 25.48
N LYS A 232 17.87 52.99 25.83
CA LYS A 232 18.42 52.03 24.84
C LYS A 232 17.29 51.15 24.31
N GLY A 233 17.15 51.03 23.01
CA GLY A 233 16.25 50.10 22.34
C GLY A 233 16.60 48.63 22.60
N VAL A 234 15.59 47.79 22.79
CA VAL A 234 15.75 46.35 22.93
C VAL A 234 14.80 45.68 21.94
N ASN A 235 15.31 44.78 21.13
CA ASN A 235 14.46 44.00 20.21
C ASN A 235 13.49 43.13 21.00
N GLY A 236 12.26 43.07 20.53
CA GLY A 236 11.26 42.11 20.99
C GLY A 236 11.48 40.72 20.41
N ILE A 237 10.69 39.77 20.87
CA ILE A 237 10.68 38.39 20.38
C ILE A 237 9.24 37.96 20.13
N ASN A 238 8.96 37.54 18.91
CA ASN A 238 7.75 36.83 18.56
C ASN A 238 8.04 35.31 18.45
N GLU A 239 7.15 34.52 19.03
CA GLU A 239 7.10 33.08 18.77
C GLU A 239 6.08 32.85 17.66
N GLU A 240 6.56 32.33 16.53
CA GLU A 240 5.76 31.97 15.36
C GLU A 240 5.59 30.47 15.32
N THR A 241 4.35 30.00 15.12
CA THR A 241 4.04 28.58 14.88
C THR A 241 3.82 28.38 13.38
N TRP A 242 4.56 27.46 12.81
CA TRP A 242 4.52 27.12 11.40
C TRP A 242 4.07 25.67 11.23
N THR A 243 3.19 25.39 10.28
CA THR A 243 2.92 24.04 9.77
C THR A 243 3.81 23.81 8.55
N VAL A 244 4.63 22.77 8.63
CA VAL A 244 5.53 22.34 7.56
C VAL A 244 5.03 21.02 7.03
N VAL A 245 4.80 20.93 5.72
CA VAL A 245 4.33 19.74 5.03
C VAL A 245 5.50 19.07 4.32
N PHE A 246 5.65 17.78 4.55
CA PHE A 246 6.64 16.94 3.88
C PHE A 246 5.91 15.94 2.98
N LYS A 247 6.48 15.67 1.81
CA LYS A 247 6.09 14.57 0.93
C LYS A 247 7.31 13.67 0.74
N ASP A 248 7.15 12.39 1.05
CA ASP A 248 8.25 11.40 1.00
C ASP A 248 9.53 11.91 1.70
N GLY A 249 9.34 12.53 2.89
CA GLY A 249 10.43 13.08 3.68
C GLY A 249 11.02 14.40 3.18
N LYS A 250 10.59 14.93 2.02
CA LYS A 250 11.03 16.21 1.47
C LYS A 250 10.04 17.31 1.81
N LYS A 251 10.55 18.43 2.33
CA LYS A 251 9.74 19.62 2.60
C LYS A 251 9.19 20.19 1.29
N VAL A 252 7.86 20.28 1.18
CA VAL A 252 7.17 20.81 0.00
C VAL A 252 6.48 22.13 0.25
N SER A 253 6.05 22.41 1.48
CA SER A 253 5.46 23.69 1.82
C SER A 253 5.59 24.01 3.31
N GLU A 254 5.47 25.30 3.65
CA GLU A 254 5.32 25.75 5.02
C GLU A 254 4.33 26.92 5.08
N LYS A 255 3.57 26.99 6.13
CA LYS A 255 2.60 28.06 6.36
C LYS A 255 2.66 28.51 7.81
N LYS A 256 2.75 29.83 8.02
CA LYS A 256 2.60 30.41 9.35
C LYS A 256 1.14 30.31 9.80
N VAL A 257 0.92 29.69 10.94
CA VAL A 257 -0.41 29.45 11.52
C VAL A 257 -0.72 30.52 12.57
N SER A 258 0.26 30.88 13.42
CA SER A 258 0.08 31.85 14.44
C SER A 258 1.38 32.59 14.77
N SER A 259 1.25 33.79 15.36
CA SER A 259 2.36 34.56 15.89
C SER A 259 1.93 35.12 17.25
N LYS A 260 2.77 34.93 18.28
CA LYS A 260 2.54 35.42 19.65
C LYS A 260 3.74 36.24 20.06
N VAL A 261 3.48 37.45 20.58
CA VAL A 261 4.52 38.27 21.19
C VAL A 261 4.95 37.60 22.50
N VAL A 262 6.20 37.24 22.62
CA VAL A 262 6.82 36.71 23.85
C VAL A 262 7.40 37.86 24.65
N ASN A 263 8.19 38.70 23.98
CA ASN A 263 8.72 39.92 24.56
C ASN A 263 8.41 41.08 23.62
N ALA A 264 7.76 42.14 24.15
CA ALA A 264 7.55 43.37 23.38
C ALA A 264 8.87 44.10 23.16
N PRO A 265 9.09 44.73 21.99
CA PRO A 265 10.27 45.56 21.79
C PRO A 265 10.21 46.81 22.66
N VAL A 266 11.37 47.22 23.20
CA VAL A 266 11.53 48.47 23.95
C VAL A 266 11.96 49.55 22.99
N THR A 267 11.15 50.61 22.86
CA THR A 267 11.48 51.74 21.94
C THR A 267 12.73 52.47 22.43
N GLN A 268 13.67 52.70 21.55
CA GLN A 268 14.81 53.60 21.81
C GLN A 268 14.30 55.05 21.85
N VAL A 269 14.70 55.81 22.87
CA VAL A 269 14.42 57.24 22.94
C VAL A 269 15.74 57.96 22.83
N VAL A 270 15.82 58.88 21.85
CA VAL A 270 16.98 59.73 21.64
C VAL A 270 16.58 61.21 21.69
N LYS A 271 17.35 62.00 22.40
CA LYS A 271 17.25 63.46 22.36
C LYS A 271 18.09 63.98 21.19
N VAL A 272 17.52 64.87 20.40
CA VAL A 272 18.19 65.57 19.30
C VAL A 272 18.32 67.05 19.63
N GLY A 273 19.52 67.53 19.71
CA GLY A 273 19.81 68.95 20.02
C GLY A 273 19.28 69.90 18.95
N THR A 274 18.61 70.96 19.43
CA THR A 274 18.08 72.04 18.59
C THR A 274 18.71 73.42 18.91
N LYS A 275 19.60 73.52 19.93
CA LYS A 275 20.27 74.74 20.29
C LYS A 275 21.16 75.30 19.19
N THR A 276 20.71 76.35 18.54
CA THR A 276 21.56 77.10 17.56
C THR A 276 22.58 77.90 18.31
N ALA A 277 23.84 77.86 17.92
CA ALA A 277 24.86 78.73 18.45
C ALA A 277 24.46 80.20 18.16
N SER A 278 24.23 81.02 19.22
CA SER A 278 24.12 82.49 19.06
C SER A 278 25.42 82.98 18.46
N SER A 279 25.38 83.44 17.22
CA SER A 279 26.51 84.17 16.58
C SER A 279 26.72 85.50 17.32
N SER A 280 27.54 85.52 18.34
CA SER A 280 28.17 86.77 18.76
C SER A 280 29.17 87.21 17.70
N SER A 281 28.77 88.17 16.92
CA SER A 281 29.62 88.89 16.05
C SER A 281 30.68 89.63 16.87
N PRO A 282 31.98 89.56 16.61
CA PRO A 282 32.96 90.53 17.02
C PRO A 282 33.12 91.57 15.89
N SER A 283 32.79 92.82 16.29
CA SER A 283 33.06 94.06 15.46
C SER A 283 34.50 94.21 15.13
N THR A 284 34.74 94.47 13.85
CA THR A 284 35.72 95.37 13.24
C THR A 284 37.10 95.65 13.90
N ARG A 285 38.18 95.32 13.16
CA ARG A 285 39.09 96.43 12.79
C ARG A 285 39.86 96.04 11.49
N SER A 286 39.78 97.05 10.59
CA SER A 286 40.48 97.25 9.38
C SER A 286 41.99 97.23 9.56
N SER A 287 42.73 96.59 8.64
CA SER A 287 43.92 97.17 7.98
C SER A 287 44.31 96.42 6.75
N SER A 288 44.39 97.17 5.72
CA SER A 288 44.86 96.93 4.37
C SER A 288 46.31 96.40 4.32
N ALA A 289 46.53 95.47 3.40
CA ALA A 289 47.66 95.54 2.48
C ALA A 289 47.64 94.45 1.40
N SER A 290 47.81 94.97 0.22
CA SER A 290 48.01 94.37 -1.08
C SER A 290 49.06 93.26 -1.13
N HIS A 291 48.91 92.33 -2.00
CA HIS A 291 49.61 92.06 -3.23
C HIS A 291 49.33 90.62 -3.72
N ARG A 292 48.72 90.57 -4.87
CA ARG A 292 49.20 90.22 -6.18
C ARG A 292 49.63 88.76 -6.47
N SER A 293 48.83 88.15 -7.44
CA SER A 293 49.27 87.28 -8.57
C SER A 293 49.91 85.95 -8.21
N THR A 294 49.50 84.86 -8.77
CA THR A 294 49.29 84.46 -10.17
C THR A 294 48.81 83.05 -10.25
N ALA A 295 47.86 82.84 -11.13
CA ALA A 295 47.68 81.78 -12.11
C ALA A 295 48.28 80.36 -11.84
N SER A 296 47.51 79.35 -11.96
CA SER A 296 47.21 78.59 -13.14
C SER A 296 46.73 77.17 -12.81
N GLN A 297 45.63 76.84 -13.44
CA GLN A 297 45.28 75.59 -14.16
C GLN A 297 45.20 74.26 -13.39
N SER A 298 44.00 73.79 -13.44
CA SER A 298 43.58 72.69 -14.32
C SER A 298 43.66 71.29 -13.67
N SER A 299 42.63 70.71 -13.45
CA SER A 299 41.99 69.66 -14.20
C SER A 299 41.06 68.81 -13.33
N ASP A 300 39.92 68.56 -13.89
CA ASP A 300 38.73 67.77 -13.45
C ASP A 300 39.01 66.27 -13.34
N PRO A 301 38.01 65.48 -13.24
CA PRO A 301 37.59 64.76 -12.02
C PRO A 301 37.71 63.23 -12.21
N VAL A 302 37.67 62.45 -11.16
CA VAL A 302 37.50 61.02 -11.27
C VAL A 302 36.38 60.53 -10.26
N THR A 303 35.37 60.16 -10.89
CA THR A 303 34.26 59.35 -10.41
C THR A 303 34.77 58.00 -9.90
N SER A 304 34.34 57.55 -8.74
CA SER A 304 34.41 56.14 -8.39
C SER A 304 33.14 55.71 -7.65
N GLY A 305 32.36 54.92 -8.39
CA GLY A 305 31.18 54.21 -7.86
C GLY A 305 31.56 52.92 -7.13
N PRO A 306 30.62 52.32 -6.40
CA PRO A 306 30.89 51.17 -5.54
C PRO A 306 31.01 49.83 -6.32
N PRO A 307 31.71 48.81 -5.76
CA PRO A 307 31.95 47.57 -6.48
C PRO A 307 30.75 46.64 -6.47
N SER A 308 30.45 46.11 -7.66
CA SER A 308 29.53 45.06 -7.95
C SER A 308 30.12 43.69 -7.56
N LEU A 309 29.40 42.88 -6.85
CA LEU A 309 29.75 41.48 -6.54
C LEU A 309 29.38 40.61 -7.74
N ALA A 310 30.36 40.01 -8.34
CA ALA A 310 30.25 39.04 -9.41
C ALA A 310 29.89 37.65 -8.88
N SER A 311 28.93 37.04 -9.54
CA SER A 311 28.56 35.61 -9.46
C SER A 311 29.52 34.78 -10.33
N PRO A 312 29.94 33.58 -9.92
CA PRO A 312 30.54 32.63 -10.85
C PRO A 312 29.56 31.55 -11.25
N TYR A 313 29.02 31.61 -12.45
CA TYR A 313 28.53 30.45 -13.19
C TYR A 313 29.74 29.77 -13.87
N GLY A 314 29.96 28.50 -13.51
CA GLY A 314 30.82 27.59 -14.25
C GLY A 314 29.98 26.62 -15.04
N VAL A 315 29.93 26.79 -16.34
CA VAL A 315 29.47 25.83 -17.34
C VAL A 315 30.62 24.84 -17.59
N GLY A 316 30.34 23.56 -17.40
CA GLY A 316 31.19 22.44 -17.82
C GLY A 316 30.41 21.55 -18.76
N ASP A 317 30.64 21.75 -20.04
CA ASP A 317 30.27 20.86 -21.15
C ASP A 317 31.24 19.67 -21.17
N GLY A 318 30.74 18.47 -21.46
CA GLY A 318 31.53 17.24 -21.49
C GLY A 318 30.76 16.10 -22.09
N THR A 319 30.80 16.00 -23.38
CA THR A 319 30.30 14.98 -24.31
C THR A 319 30.83 13.58 -24.09
N ALA A 320 29.93 12.58 -24.44
CA ALA A 320 30.16 11.31 -25.16
C ALA A 320 30.91 10.17 -24.44
N ASP A 321 30.39 8.98 -24.33
CA ASP A 321 30.35 7.88 -25.31
C ASP A 321 29.69 6.63 -24.72
N ALA A 322 28.90 5.97 -25.55
CA ALA A 322 28.41 4.60 -25.35
C ALA A 322 29.51 3.58 -25.78
N PRO A 323 29.43 2.26 -25.44
CA PRO A 323 28.50 1.37 -26.11
C PRO A 323 27.42 0.71 -25.19
#